data_ea12b5de7d52eadf5ab8176b9d8607ca
#
_entry.id   ea12b5de7d52eadf5ab8176b9d8607ca
#
_cell.length_a   1.000
_cell.length_b   1.000
_cell.length_c   1.000
_cell.angle_alpha   90.00
_cell.angle_beta   90.00
_cell.angle_gamma   90.00
#
_symmetry.space_group_name_H-M   'P 1'
#
loop_
_entity.id
_entity.type
_entity.pdbx_description
1 polymer ?
#
loop_
_entity_poly.entity_id
_entity_poly.type
_entity_poly.pdbx_seq_one_letter_code
_entity_poly.pdbx_strand_id
1 'polypeptide(L)'
;RLLTASGILLGLTAMQLQKSVIAQELGSHVHGLTELNVVIANQNVQIEFISPAMNLLGFERASNSPEESKLFNEVVEDLQAAEWLLGDQLKDCQMSAPVFEAPEFASHEMSEGHEEHEHEHEDHEHEASDHADFRVQYLFDCQSAPPSDFTVTAFNRFMGIEEISVRWIVGRQQGVSNLTKKNAKLNFE
;
A
#
# COMPACT_ATOMS: atom_id res chain seq x y z
N ARG A 1 44.16 14.73 -65.81
CA ARG A 1 43.53 15.38 -64.60
C ARG A 1 42.32 14.66 -64.26
N LEU A 2 42.39 13.75 -63.27
CA LEU A 2 41.27 13.06 -62.67
C LEU A 2 40.73 13.89 -61.50
N LEU A 3 39.45 14.19 -61.50
CA LEU A 3 38.71 14.74 -60.37
C LEU A 3 37.99 13.60 -59.66
N THR A 4 38.43 13.31 -58.44
CA THR A 4 37.75 12.36 -57.53
C THR A 4 36.69 13.12 -56.73
N ALA A 5 35.44 12.80 -56.91
CA ALA A 5 34.34 13.30 -56.11
C ALA A 5 34.20 12.41 -54.86
N SER A 6 34.48 13.00 -53.68
CA SER A 6 34.31 12.33 -52.37
C SER A 6 32.86 12.53 -51.90
N GLY A 7 32.08 11.47 -51.90
CA GLY A 7 30.70 11.48 -51.40
C GLY A 7 30.68 11.27 -49.87
N ILE A 8 30.23 12.27 -49.15
CA ILE A 8 29.98 12.18 -47.69
C ILE A 8 28.60 11.52 -47.46
N LEU A 9 28.63 10.31 -46.93
CA LEU A 9 27.44 9.58 -46.52
C LEU A 9 27.02 10.04 -45.12
N LEU A 10 25.99 10.89 -45.02
CA LEU A 10 25.37 11.23 -43.72
C LEU A 10 24.57 10.05 -43.24
N GLY A 11 25.06 9.36 -42.21
CA GLY A 11 24.32 8.34 -41.47
C GLY A 11 23.30 8.99 -40.55
N LEU A 12 21.99 8.86 -40.86
CA LEU A 12 20.92 9.15 -39.95
C LEU A 12 20.86 8.04 -38.89
N THR A 13 21.34 8.28 -37.68
CA THR A 13 21.08 7.43 -36.52
C THR A 13 19.67 7.69 -36.02
N ALA A 14 18.75 6.78 -36.32
CA ALA A 14 17.42 6.79 -35.77
C ALA A 14 17.51 6.46 -34.27
N MET A 15 17.30 7.47 -33.41
CA MET A 15 17.20 7.34 -31.97
C MET A 15 15.87 6.65 -31.65
N GLN A 16 15.90 5.36 -31.38
CA GLN A 16 14.71 4.61 -30.95
C GLN A 16 14.36 5.04 -29.53
N LEU A 17 13.24 5.77 -29.37
CA LEU A 17 12.61 5.97 -28.07
C LEU A 17 12.11 4.60 -27.58
N GLN A 18 12.81 4.00 -26.65
CA GLN A 18 12.30 2.87 -25.90
C GLN A 18 11.21 3.42 -24.95
N LYS A 19 9.96 3.15 -25.28
CA LYS A 19 8.84 3.31 -24.34
C LYS A 19 9.07 2.26 -23.25
N SER A 20 9.45 2.71 -22.06
CA SER A 20 9.39 1.89 -20.85
C SER A 20 7.91 1.55 -20.63
N VAL A 21 7.54 0.33 -20.95
CA VAL A 21 6.27 -0.24 -20.49
C VAL A 21 6.47 -0.46 -19.01
N ILE A 22 5.94 0.44 -18.20
CA ILE A 22 5.71 0.17 -16.78
C ILE A 22 4.63 -0.90 -16.79
N ALA A 23 5.02 -2.16 -16.61
CA ALA A 23 4.08 -3.20 -16.26
C ALA A 23 3.55 -2.81 -14.88
N GLN A 24 2.35 -2.25 -14.84
CA GLN A 24 1.56 -2.17 -13.64
C GLN A 24 1.24 -3.64 -13.33
N GLU A 25 1.93 -4.20 -12.36
CA GLU A 25 1.53 -5.49 -11.80
C GLU A 25 0.14 -5.25 -11.20
N LEU A 26 -0.88 -5.75 -11.87
CA LEU A 26 -2.20 -5.98 -11.30
C LEU A 26 -1.96 -7.03 -10.21
N GLY A 27 -1.68 -6.58 -9.00
CA GLY A 27 -1.48 -7.45 -7.85
C GLY A 27 -2.77 -8.22 -7.61
N SER A 28 -2.76 -9.52 -7.90
CA SER A 28 -3.80 -10.38 -7.38
C SER A 28 -3.72 -10.34 -5.86
N HIS A 29 -4.82 -9.95 -5.19
CA HIS A 29 -4.91 -9.96 -3.74
C HIS A 29 -4.63 -11.38 -3.23
N VAL A 30 -3.56 -11.52 -2.46
CA VAL A 30 -3.20 -12.80 -1.84
C VAL A 30 -3.60 -12.72 -0.38
N HIS A 31 -4.61 -13.49 0.01
CA HIS A 31 -5.01 -13.57 1.40
C HIS A 31 -3.84 -14.05 2.27
N GLY A 32 -3.68 -13.44 3.42
CA GLY A 32 -2.54 -13.65 4.31
C GLY A 32 -1.34 -12.73 4.02
N LEU A 33 -1.21 -12.18 2.81
CA LEU A 33 -0.11 -11.29 2.44
C LEU A 33 -0.53 -9.82 2.60
N THR A 34 0.37 -9.02 3.14
CA THR A 34 0.25 -7.58 3.34
C THR A 34 1.51 -6.89 2.83
N GLU A 35 1.40 -5.71 2.30
CA GLU A 35 2.54 -4.89 1.87
C GLU A 35 2.82 -3.77 2.88
N LEU A 36 4.10 -3.50 3.13
CA LEU A 36 4.56 -2.41 3.96
C LEU A 36 5.71 -1.67 3.25
N ASN A 37 5.51 -0.40 2.94
CA ASN A 37 6.55 0.44 2.37
C ASN A 37 7.04 1.41 3.45
N VAL A 38 8.36 1.45 3.70
CA VAL A 38 8.98 2.30 4.73
C VAL A 38 10.03 3.18 4.11
N VAL A 39 9.93 4.48 4.31
CA VAL A 39 10.94 5.46 3.89
C VAL A 39 11.39 6.26 5.10
N ILE A 40 12.71 6.25 5.38
CA ILE A 40 13.31 7.05 6.44
C ILE A 40 14.32 8.01 5.79
N ALA A 41 14.05 9.31 5.93
CA ALA A 41 14.90 10.36 5.42
C ALA A 41 15.15 11.41 6.52
N ASN A 42 16.38 11.49 7.02
CA ASN A 42 16.76 12.30 8.17
C ASN A 42 15.92 11.95 9.41
N GLN A 43 15.03 12.85 9.83
CA GLN A 43 14.12 12.69 10.98
C GLN A 43 12.68 12.34 10.56
N ASN A 44 12.43 12.20 9.26
CA ASN A 44 11.10 11.88 8.75
C ASN A 44 10.98 10.40 8.48
N VAL A 45 9.85 9.82 8.93
CA VAL A 45 9.46 8.44 8.65
C VAL A 45 8.13 8.46 7.91
N GLN A 46 8.11 7.85 6.74
CA GLN A 46 6.88 7.59 5.99
C GLN A 46 6.65 6.09 5.94
N ILE A 47 5.43 5.69 6.24
CA ILE A 47 5.01 4.29 6.21
C ILE A 47 3.72 4.22 5.41
N GLU A 48 3.68 3.31 4.44
CA GLU A 48 2.46 2.94 3.73
C GLU A 48 2.17 1.46 3.99
N PHE A 49 0.96 1.19 4.45
CA PHE A 49 0.45 -0.16 4.70
C PHE A 49 -0.68 -0.44 3.73
N ILE A 50 -0.64 -1.60 3.06
CA ILE A 50 -1.64 -2.04 2.08
C ILE A 50 -1.99 -3.48 2.40
N SER A 51 -3.28 -3.76 2.60
CA SER A 51 -3.73 -5.09 2.98
C SER A 51 -5.11 -5.40 2.44
N PRO A 52 -5.33 -6.60 1.86
CA PRO A 52 -6.65 -7.09 1.58
C PRO A 52 -7.58 -7.01 2.80
N ALA A 53 -8.84 -6.65 2.58
CA ALA A 53 -9.84 -6.59 3.64
C ALA A 53 -10.02 -7.92 4.36
N MET A 54 -9.86 -9.03 3.65
CA MET A 54 -9.87 -10.39 4.21
C MET A 54 -8.89 -10.54 5.38
N ASN A 55 -7.70 -9.95 5.29
CA ASN A 55 -6.69 -10.06 6.34
C ASN A 55 -7.07 -9.33 7.63
N LEU A 56 -7.86 -8.26 7.51
CA LEU A 56 -8.21 -7.38 8.61
C LEU A 56 -9.61 -7.66 9.16
N LEU A 57 -10.57 -7.95 8.28
CA LEU A 57 -11.98 -8.15 8.59
C LEU A 57 -12.39 -9.64 8.60
N GLY A 58 -11.73 -10.48 7.79
CA GLY A 58 -12.15 -11.84 7.51
C GLY A 58 -13.21 -11.95 6.40
N PHE A 59 -13.49 -10.85 5.68
CA PHE A 59 -14.39 -10.82 4.52
C PHE A 59 -14.02 -9.67 3.56
N GLU A 60 -14.46 -9.79 2.29
CA GLU A 60 -14.22 -8.80 1.21
C GLU A 60 -15.54 -8.44 0.53
N ARG A 61 -16.49 -7.97 1.31
CA ARG A 61 -17.83 -7.54 0.87
C ARG A 61 -18.37 -6.50 1.85
N ALA A 62 -19.47 -5.86 1.51
CA ALA A 62 -20.19 -5.03 2.46
C ALA A 62 -20.60 -5.84 3.71
N SER A 63 -20.58 -5.19 4.86
CA SER A 63 -21.05 -5.78 6.12
C SER A 63 -22.49 -6.20 6.00
N ASN A 64 -22.84 -7.39 6.47
CA ASN A 64 -24.20 -7.92 6.43
C ASN A 64 -24.81 -8.11 7.81
N SER A 65 -24.14 -7.65 8.86
CA SER A 65 -24.64 -7.67 10.24
C SER A 65 -24.10 -6.47 11.04
N PRO A 66 -24.80 -6.11 12.14
CA PRO A 66 -24.30 -5.07 13.06
C PRO A 66 -22.93 -5.39 13.65
N GLU A 67 -22.61 -6.66 13.86
CA GLU A 67 -21.33 -7.12 14.39
C GLU A 67 -20.20 -6.89 13.36
N GLU A 68 -20.45 -7.17 12.08
CA GLU A 68 -19.49 -6.90 11.00
C GLU A 68 -19.28 -5.40 10.81
N SER A 69 -20.35 -4.60 10.84
CA SER A 69 -20.24 -3.13 10.76
C SER A 69 -19.44 -2.57 11.95
N LYS A 70 -19.64 -3.12 13.15
CA LYS A 70 -18.85 -2.73 14.32
C LYS A 70 -17.37 -3.08 14.14
N LEU A 71 -17.06 -4.31 13.68
CA LEU A 71 -15.69 -4.73 13.39
C LEU A 71 -15.02 -3.83 12.35
N PHE A 72 -15.75 -3.48 11.28
CA PHE A 72 -15.23 -2.55 10.26
C PHE A 72 -14.83 -1.20 10.88
N ASN A 73 -15.70 -0.62 11.72
CA ASN A 73 -15.39 0.65 12.38
C ASN A 73 -14.20 0.54 13.34
N GLU A 74 -14.09 -0.57 14.09
CA GLU A 74 -12.94 -0.82 14.97
C GLU A 74 -11.63 -0.92 14.16
N VAL A 75 -11.65 -1.58 12.99
CA VAL A 75 -10.49 -1.66 12.10
C VAL A 75 -10.12 -0.27 11.55
N VAL A 76 -11.10 0.53 11.15
CA VAL A 76 -10.86 1.92 10.70
C VAL A 76 -10.23 2.76 11.80
N GLU A 77 -10.72 2.66 13.05
CA GLU A 77 -10.14 3.36 14.20
C GLU A 77 -8.68 2.94 14.45
N ASP A 78 -8.39 1.63 14.42
CA ASP A 78 -7.03 1.11 14.56
C ASP A 78 -6.12 1.65 13.45
N LEU A 79 -6.56 1.61 12.20
CA LEU A 79 -5.77 2.08 11.06
C LEU A 79 -5.53 3.59 11.06
N GLN A 80 -6.34 4.38 11.75
CA GLN A 80 -6.09 5.82 11.94
C GLN A 80 -5.04 6.10 13.02
N ALA A 81 -4.69 5.12 13.84
CA ALA A 81 -3.60 5.16 14.79
C ALA A 81 -2.43 4.30 14.27
N ALA A 82 -1.20 4.56 14.66
CA ALA A 82 -0.04 3.78 14.18
C ALA A 82 0.46 2.74 15.20
N GLU A 83 -0.05 2.77 16.42
CA GLU A 83 0.40 1.95 17.53
C GLU A 83 0.19 0.46 17.31
N TRP A 84 -0.87 0.07 16.61
CA TRP A 84 -1.13 -1.34 16.27
C TRP A 84 -0.05 -1.93 15.35
N LEU A 85 0.62 -1.08 14.53
CA LEU A 85 1.63 -1.49 13.55
C LEU A 85 3.03 -1.56 14.16
N LEU A 86 3.42 -0.55 14.94
CA LEU A 86 4.78 -0.40 15.45
C LEU A 86 4.85 -0.27 16.99
N GLY A 87 3.73 -0.35 17.72
CA GLY A 87 3.72 -0.05 19.14
C GLY A 87 4.28 1.36 19.44
N ASP A 88 5.02 1.49 20.53
CA ASP A 88 5.56 2.78 21.01
C ASP A 88 6.88 3.20 20.34
N GLN A 89 7.30 2.55 19.25
CA GLN A 89 8.65 2.76 18.69
C GLN A 89 8.85 4.16 18.08
N LEU A 90 7.76 4.82 17.69
CA LEU A 90 7.76 6.21 17.19
C LEU A 90 7.03 7.20 18.11
N LYS A 91 6.87 6.88 19.40
CA LYS A 91 6.15 7.72 20.37
C LYS A 91 6.74 9.13 20.56
N ASP A 92 8.05 9.29 20.31
CA ASP A 92 8.75 10.56 20.42
C ASP A 92 8.74 11.35 19.09
N CYS A 93 8.00 10.86 18.08
CA CYS A 93 7.77 11.49 16.80
C CYS A 93 6.34 12.07 16.76
N GLN A 94 6.18 13.18 16.07
CA GLN A 94 4.87 13.77 15.82
C GLN A 94 4.28 13.15 14.55
N MET A 95 3.16 12.45 14.67
CA MET A 95 2.41 11.94 13.54
C MET A 95 1.48 13.03 12.98
N SER A 96 1.48 13.20 11.66
CA SER A 96 0.45 13.96 10.94
C SER A 96 -0.82 13.13 10.81
N ALA A 97 -1.95 13.76 10.49
CA ALA A 97 -3.17 13.02 10.18
C ALA A 97 -2.89 12.00 9.06
N PRO A 98 -3.20 10.71 9.26
CA PRO A 98 -2.96 9.68 8.25
C PRO A 98 -3.83 9.91 7.02
N VAL A 99 -3.31 9.53 5.84
CA VAL A 99 -4.11 9.41 4.62
C VAL A 99 -4.64 7.98 4.58
N PHE A 100 -5.96 7.84 4.52
CA PHE A 100 -6.64 6.56 4.65
C PHE A 100 -7.60 6.32 3.48
N GLU A 101 -7.54 5.13 2.90
CA GLU A 101 -8.44 4.64 1.86
C GLU A 101 -9.04 3.31 2.33
N ALA A 102 -10.37 3.24 2.37
CA ALA A 102 -11.12 2.03 2.66
C ALA A 102 -11.53 1.32 1.38
N PRO A 103 -11.79 0.00 1.41
CA PRO A 103 -12.37 -0.73 0.29
C PRO A 103 -13.68 -0.11 -0.20
N GLU A 104 -13.90 -0.07 -1.52
CA GLU A 104 -15.09 0.56 -2.10
C GLU A 104 -16.41 -0.06 -1.65
N PHE A 105 -16.44 -1.38 -1.39
CA PHE A 105 -17.64 -2.04 -0.90
C PHE A 105 -18.13 -1.48 0.44
N ALA A 106 -17.27 -0.80 1.21
CA ALA A 106 -17.63 -0.17 2.47
C ALA A 106 -18.41 1.13 2.28
N SER A 107 -18.34 1.77 1.11
CA SER A 107 -18.98 3.05 0.84
C SER A 107 -20.48 2.95 0.55
N HIS A 108 -21.00 1.76 0.21
CA HIS A 108 -22.40 1.56 -0.16
C HIS A 108 -23.37 1.53 1.04
N GLU A 109 -22.90 1.41 2.27
CA GLU A 109 -23.78 1.32 3.45
C GLU A 109 -24.13 2.67 4.11
N MET A 110 -23.53 3.77 3.69
CA MET A 110 -23.80 5.10 4.31
C MET A 110 -24.91 5.90 3.65
N SER A 111 -25.58 5.39 2.62
CA SER A 111 -26.73 6.09 2.03
C SER A 111 -28.04 5.39 2.42
N GLU A 112 -28.57 5.72 3.60
CA GLU A 112 -29.97 5.47 3.89
C GLU A 112 -30.85 6.31 2.96
N GLY A 113 -31.58 5.63 2.10
CA GLY A 113 -32.81 6.13 1.47
C GLY A 113 -32.61 6.81 0.13
N HIS A 114 -32.76 6.06 -0.97
CA HIS A 114 -33.44 6.59 -2.15
C HIS A 114 -34.15 5.48 -2.95
N GLU A 115 -35.39 5.79 -3.25
CA GLU A 115 -36.45 5.25 -4.04
C GLU A 115 -36.03 4.39 -5.24
N GLU A 116 -36.80 3.30 -5.43
CA GLU A 116 -36.76 2.37 -6.54
C GLU A 116 -36.85 3.10 -7.89
N HIS A 117 -35.76 3.08 -8.64
CA HIS A 117 -35.77 3.30 -10.08
C HIS A 117 -35.21 2.05 -10.76
N GLU A 118 -36.10 1.36 -11.48
CA GLU A 118 -35.75 0.29 -12.42
C GLU A 118 -34.86 0.87 -13.51
N HIS A 119 -33.57 0.51 -13.51
CA HIS A 119 -32.67 0.71 -14.63
C HIS A 119 -32.18 -0.64 -15.14
N GLU A 120 -32.40 -0.84 -16.44
CA GLU A 120 -31.93 -1.97 -17.22
C GLU A 120 -30.40 -2.08 -17.07
N HIS A 121 -29.94 -3.24 -16.56
CA HIS A 121 -28.52 -3.54 -16.41
C HIS A 121 -27.89 -3.87 -17.77
N GLU A 122 -27.10 -2.96 -18.29
CA GLU A 122 -26.06 -3.32 -19.24
C GLU A 122 -24.93 -3.97 -18.43
N ASP A 123 -24.59 -5.22 -18.73
CA ASP A 123 -23.51 -5.98 -18.16
C ASP A 123 -22.16 -5.29 -18.46
N HIS A 124 -21.74 -4.39 -17.60
CA HIS A 124 -20.35 -3.97 -17.52
C HIS A 124 -19.63 -4.96 -16.63
N GLU A 125 -18.80 -5.83 -17.23
CA GLU A 125 -17.79 -6.58 -16.51
C GLU A 125 -16.85 -5.57 -15.84
N HIS A 126 -17.16 -5.19 -14.59
CA HIS A 126 -16.24 -4.46 -13.74
C HIS A 126 -15.14 -5.44 -13.33
N GLU A 127 -13.92 -5.19 -13.82
CA GLU A 127 -12.72 -5.81 -13.28
C GLU A 127 -12.59 -5.44 -11.80
N ALA A 128 -13.11 -6.29 -10.94
CA ALA A 128 -13.17 -6.09 -9.48
C ALA A 128 -11.85 -6.51 -8.82
N SER A 129 -10.71 -5.90 -9.17
CA SER A 129 -9.43 -6.36 -8.62
C SER A 129 -8.67 -5.37 -7.73
N ASP A 130 -9.00 -4.08 -7.73
CA ASP A 130 -8.25 -3.09 -6.93
C ASP A 130 -9.02 -2.50 -5.72
N HIS A 131 -10.27 -2.91 -5.50
CA HIS A 131 -11.16 -2.18 -4.60
C HIS A 131 -11.40 -2.83 -3.22
N ALA A 132 -10.77 -3.96 -2.94
CA ALA A 132 -10.94 -4.69 -1.68
C ALA A 132 -9.80 -4.46 -0.67
N ASP A 133 -8.91 -3.51 -0.90
CA ASP A 133 -7.79 -3.22 -0.02
C ASP A 133 -8.06 -2.05 0.92
N PHE A 134 -7.54 -2.17 2.15
CA PHE A 134 -7.24 -1.02 2.99
C PHE A 134 -5.86 -0.47 2.64
N ARG A 135 -5.77 0.85 2.51
CA ARG A 135 -4.51 1.55 2.35
C ARG A 135 -4.42 2.67 3.39
N VAL A 136 -3.30 2.77 4.07
CA VAL A 136 -3.04 3.88 4.99
C VAL A 136 -1.60 4.34 4.88
N GLN A 137 -1.41 5.66 4.90
CA GLN A 137 -0.10 6.30 4.92
C GLN A 137 0.06 7.10 6.20
N TYR A 138 1.16 6.84 6.90
CA TYR A 138 1.57 7.56 8.10
C TYR A 138 2.81 8.41 7.80
N LEU A 139 2.81 9.63 8.30
CA LEU A 139 3.94 10.54 8.23
C LEU A 139 4.32 10.96 9.64
N PHE A 140 5.58 10.73 10.00
CA PHE A 140 6.14 11.09 11.29
C PHE A 140 7.28 12.09 11.12
N ASP A 141 7.32 13.11 11.97
CA ASP A 141 8.43 14.02 12.15
C ASP A 141 9.03 13.78 13.54
N CYS A 142 10.26 13.30 13.59
CA CYS A 142 10.93 12.91 14.81
C CYS A 142 11.90 14.00 15.26
N GLN A 143 11.99 14.24 16.58
CA GLN A 143 12.95 15.20 17.14
C GLN A 143 14.40 14.71 17.12
N SER A 144 14.58 13.42 16.99
CA SER A 144 15.89 12.73 16.93
C SER A 144 15.88 11.70 15.79
N ALA A 145 17.03 11.09 15.51
CA ALA A 145 17.11 10.02 14.52
C ALA A 145 16.13 8.89 14.86
N PRO A 146 15.30 8.45 13.90
CA PRO A 146 14.42 7.29 14.08
C PRO A 146 15.21 6.02 14.44
N PRO A 147 14.55 5.00 15.02
CA PRO A 147 15.21 3.70 15.29
C PRO A 147 15.84 3.09 14.03
N SER A 148 16.92 2.36 14.22
CA SER A 148 17.64 1.62 13.17
C SER A 148 16.95 0.31 12.77
N ASP A 149 15.94 -0.11 13.51
CA ASP A 149 15.13 -1.30 13.26
C ASP A 149 13.72 -1.09 13.82
N PHE A 150 12.74 -1.83 13.28
CA PHE A 150 11.38 -1.85 13.79
C PHE A 150 10.95 -3.29 14.15
N THR A 151 10.14 -3.42 15.18
CA THR A 151 9.37 -4.64 15.43
C THR A 151 7.93 -4.40 15.03
N VAL A 152 7.45 -5.14 14.05
CA VAL A 152 6.08 -5.00 13.53
C VAL A 152 5.12 -5.77 14.44
N THR A 153 4.14 -5.06 15.01
CA THR A 153 3.15 -5.61 15.94
C THR A 153 1.83 -6.00 15.31
N ALA A 154 1.64 -5.71 14.01
CA ALA A 154 0.41 -5.96 13.24
C ALA A 154 -0.13 -7.39 13.38
N PHE A 155 0.75 -8.39 13.43
CA PHE A 155 0.39 -9.81 13.60
C PHE A 155 -0.34 -10.12 14.92
N ASN A 156 -0.27 -9.23 15.91
CA ASN A 156 -0.96 -9.39 17.19
C ASN A 156 -2.38 -8.85 17.12
N ARG A 157 -2.62 -7.86 16.27
CA ARG A 157 -3.93 -7.22 16.11
C ARG A 157 -4.76 -7.90 15.02
N PHE A 158 -4.14 -8.24 13.90
CA PHE A 158 -4.80 -8.82 12.73
C PHE A 158 -4.30 -10.25 12.49
N MET A 159 -5.12 -11.21 12.93
CA MET A 159 -4.76 -12.64 12.84
C MET A 159 -4.79 -13.19 11.41
N GLY A 160 -5.43 -12.50 10.48
CA GLY A 160 -5.46 -12.86 9.06
C GLY A 160 -4.17 -12.49 8.32
N ILE A 161 -3.28 -11.69 8.92
CA ILE A 161 -1.97 -11.40 8.34
C ILE A 161 -1.01 -12.55 8.67
N GLU A 162 -0.53 -13.25 7.65
CA GLU A 162 0.44 -14.34 7.77
C GLU A 162 1.86 -13.88 7.44
N GLU A 163 1.99 -13.03 6.42
CA GLU A 163 3.25 -12.47 5.93
C GLU A 163 3.10 -10.99 5.61
N ILE A 164 4.14 -10.20 5.89
CA ILE A 164 4.25 -8.81 5.47
C ILE A 164 5.48 -8.68 4.58
N SER A 165 5.25 -8.38 3.30
CA SER A 165 6.31 -8.02 2.35
C SER A 165 6.68 -6.56 2.56
N VAL A 166 7.90 -6.32 3.03
CA VAL A 166 8.39 -4.96 3.32
C VAL A 166 9.35 -4.50 2.25
N ARG A 167 9.12 -3.30 1.71
CA ARG A 167 10.10 -2.55 0.92
C ARG A 167 10.52 -1.35 1.74
N TRP A 168 11.83 -1.11 1.85
CA TRP A 168 12.31 0.00 2.65
C TRP A 168 13.42 0.80 1.97
N ILE A 169 13.46 2.10 2.28
CA ILE A 169 14.52 3.04 1.89
C ILE A 169 14.93 3.81 3.15
N VAL A 170 16.21 3.75 3.51
CA VAL A 170 16.78 4.48 4.65
C VAL A 170 18.02 5.23 4.18
N GLY A 171 17.89 6.53 4.05
CA GLY A 171 18.95 7.37 3.50
C GLY A 171 19.30 6.99 2.06
N ARG A 172 20.42 6.28 1.87
CA ARG A 172 20.90 5.79 0.56
C ARG A 172 20.83 4.26 0.43
N GLN A 173 20.39 3.59 1.45
CA GLN A 173 20.22 2.14 1.47
C GLN A 173 18.77 1.81 1.15
N GLN A 174 18.55 0.65 0.55
CA GLN A 174 17.21 0.13 0.26
C GLN A 174 17.25 -1.39 0.32
N GLY A 175 16.12 -1.97 0.60
CA GLY A 175 16.00 -3.42 0.67
C GLY A 175 14.57 -3.91 0.66
N VAL A 176 14.46 -5.24 0.68
CA VAL A 176 13.20 -5.97 0.79
C VAL A 176 13.35 -6.99 1.91
N SER A 177 12.30 -7.18 2.69
CA SER A 177 12.25 -8.15 3.78
C SER A 177 10.86 -8.77 3.84
N ASN A 178 10.79 -10.06 4.16
CA ASN A 178 9.53 -10.72 4.43
C ASN A 178 9.45 -11.01 5.93
N LEU A 179 8.42 -10.47 6.59
CA LEU A 179 8.16 -10.63 8.00
C LEU A 179 7.04 -11.63 8.22
N THR A 180 7.14 -12.37 9.30
CA THR A 180 6.11 -13.28 9.78
C THR A 180 5.93 -13.09 11.28
N LYS A 181 4.88 -13.65 11.86
CA LYS A 181 4.66 -13.60 13.32
C LYS A 181 5.86 -14.11 14.14
N LYS A 182 6.65 -15.06 13.59
CA LYS A 182 7.85 -15.61 14.26
C LYS A 182 9.09 -14.75 14.06
N ASN A 183 9.11 -13.97 12.99
CA ASN A 183 10.21 -13.08 12.64
C ASN A 183 9.64 -11.72 12.23
N ALA A 184 9.22 -10.94 13.23
CA ALA A 184 8.53 -9.66 13.05
C ALA A 184 9.49 -8.45 13.11
N LYS A 185 10.81 -8.70 13.15
CA LYS A 185 11.81 -7.64 13.22
C LYS A 185 12.29 -7.24 11.82
N LEU A 186 12.13 -5.96 11.49
CA LEU A 186 12.65 -5.32 10.30
C LEU A 186 13.98 -4.64 10.63
N ASN A 187 15.08 -5.08 10.02
CA ASN A 187 16.38 -4.43 10.12
C ASN A 187 16.67 -3.68 8.82
N PHE A 188 17.27 -2.50 8.91
CA PHE A 188 17.62 -1.65 7.78
C PHE A 188 19.12 -1.78 7.43
N GLU A 189 19.59 -3.03 7.24
CA GLU A 189 20.99 -3.33 6.91
C GLU A 189 21.14 -3.96 5.51
#